data_0a9ba821f266ade80cbffac6c8b2493c
#
_entry.id   0a9ba821f266ade80cbffac6c8b2493c
#
_cell.length_a   1.000
_cell.length_b   1.000
_cell.length_c   1.000
_cell.angle_alpha   90.00
_cell.angle_beta   90.00
_cell.angle_gamma   90.00
#
_symmetry.space_group_name_H-M   'P 1'
#
loop_
_entity.id
_entity.type
_entity.pdbx_description
1 polymer ?
#
loop_
_entity_poly.entity_id
_entity_poly.type
_entity_poly.pdbx_seq_one_letter_code
_entity_poly.pdbx_strand_id
1 'polypeptide(L)'
;LIWQARKPFEELYDIENDPESIHNLVGDPTLSHTIDELRSKLFDWMIETEDLGLIDETEIIVRASAYGGINREIGIHCTNFSRILETADLARLGVVGQKELITRLEDSDSAVRYWAVTGLSSYQFDSHTINRILLCLDDDSISVSLAAAD
;
A
#
# COMPACT_ATOMS: atom_id res chain seq x y z
N LEU A 1 4.24 18.66 10.15
CA LEU A 1 4.11 17.28 9.62
C LEU A 1 4.51 17.16 8.15
N ILE A 2 4.26 18.17 7.31
CA ILE A 2 4.60 18.16 5.87
C ILE A 2 6.13 18.00 5.63
N TRP A 3 6.95 18.30 6.62
CA TRP A 3 8.42 18.30 6.53
C TRP A 3 9.08 17.11 7.25
N GLN A 4 8.33 16.10 7.66
CA GLN A 4 8.94 14.88 8.19
C GLN A 4 9.58 14.08 7.06
N ALA A 5 10.79 13.54 7.31
CA ALA A 5 11.53 12.73 6.34
C ALA A 5 10.77 11.46 5.92
N ARG A 6 9.87 10.95 6.79
CA ARG A 6 8.93 9.86 6.50
C ARG A 6 7.61 10.14 7.18
N LYS A 7 6.50 9.96 6.45
CA LYS A 7 5.16 9.96 7.05
C LYS A 7 4.93 8.65 7.78
N PRO A 8 4.19 8.65 8.91
CA PRO A 8 3.71 7.42 9.52
C PRO A 8 2.71 6.73 8.57
N PHE A 9 2.61 5.40 8.65
CA PHE A 9 1.66 4.63 7.84
C PHE A 9 0.20 4.93 8.19
N GLU A 10 -0.04 5.33 9.45
CA GLU A 10 -1.36 5.67 9.97
C GLU A 10 -1.25 6.89 10.88
N GLU A 11 -2.32 7.65 10.94
CA GLU A 11 -2.44 8.79 11.84
C GLU A 11 -3.83 8.77 12.50
N LEU A 12 -3.88 9.04 13.80
CA LEU A 12 -5.11 9.18 14.58
C LEU A 12 -5.06 10.48 15.36
N TYR A 13 -6.11 11.27 15.30
CA TYR A 13 -6.21 12.56 15.97
C TYR A 13 -7.53 12.71 16.75
N ASP A 14 -7.47 13.31 17.93
CA ASP A 14 -8.64 13.74 18.70
C ASP A 14 -9.02 15.17 18.27
N ILE A 15 -9.90 15.29 17.29
CA ILE A 15 -10.28 16.57 16.70
C ILE A 15 -11.04 17.51 17.66
N GLU A 16 -11.55 17.00 18.79
CA GLU A 16 -12.19 17.83 19.81
C GLU A 16 -11.15 18.53 20.69
N ASN A 17 -10.07 17.83 21.05
CA ASN A 17 -9.02 18.36 21.94
C ASN A 17 -7.77 18.82 21.18
N ASP A 18 -7.59 18.38 19.93
CA ASP A 18 -6.49 18.74 19.05
C ASP A 18 -7.02 19.07 17.62
N PRO A 19 -7.77 20.20 17.47
CA PRO A 19 -8.40 20.56 16.20
C PRO A 19 -7.37 20.84 15.08
N GLU A 20 -6.13 21.15 15.43
CA GLU A 20 -5.03 21.37 14.47
C GLU A 20 -4.34 20.05 14.04
N SER A 21 -4.75 18.90 14.61
CA SER A 21 -4.21 17.56 14.30
C SER A 21 -2.68 17.53 14.41
N ILE A 22 -2.13 18.02 15.53
CA ILE A 22 -0.69 18.12 15.79
C ILE A 22 -0.15 16.85 16.44
N HIS A 23 -0.96 16.23 17.31
CA HIS A 23 -0.55 15.08 18.15
C HIS A 23 -1.11 13.79 17.58
N ASN A 24 -0.28 13.05 16.84
CA ASN A 24 -0.66 11.74 16.33
C ASN A 24 -0.75 10.72 17.47
N LEU A 25 -1.93 10.17 17.71
CA LEU A 25 -2.25 9.24 18.80
C LEU A 25 -2.11 7.76 18.38
N VAL A 26 -1.67 7.46 17.17
CA VAL A 26 -1.60 6.08 16.66
C VAL A 26 -0.71 5.16 17.51
N GLY A 27 0.24 5.74 18.26
CA GLY A 27 1.14 5.02 19.18
C GLY A 27 0.64 4.86 20.60
N ASP A 28 -0.57 5.34 20.95
CA ASP A 28 -1.13 5.24 22.29
C ASP A 28 -1.73 3.84 22.53
N PRO A 29 -1.15 3.03 23.45
CA PRO A 29 -1.65 1.68 23.72
C PRO A 29 -3.10 1.64 24.24
N THR A 30 -3.59 2.73 24.86
CA THR A 30 -4.96 2.81 25.39
C THR A 30 -5.98 2.92 24.28
N LEU A 31 -5.57 3.35 23.07
CA LEU A 31 -6.41 3.54 21.89
C LEU A 31 -6.30 2.38 20.89
N SER A 32 -5.53 1.33 21.19
CA SER A 32 -5.29 0.21 20.26
C SER A 32 -6.58 -0.39 19.70
N HIS A 33 -7.58 -0.62 20.56
CA HIS A 33 -8.88 -1.15 20.11
C HIS A 33 -9.61 -0.18 19.15
N THR A 34 -9.59 1.12 19.45
CA THR A 34 -10.20 2.14 18.60
C THR A 34 -9.49 2.21 17.23
N ILE A 35 -8.16 2.13 17.23
CA ILE A 35 -7.35 2.12 16.00
C ILE A 35 -7.71 0.91 15.14
N ASP A 36 -7.77 -0.29 15.74
CA ASP A 36 -8.10 -1.52 15.02
C ASP A 36 -9.52 -1.49 14.45
N GLU A 37 -10.49 -0.96 15.21
CA GLU A 37 -11.87 -0.80 14.77
C GLU A 37 -11.99 0.18 13.59
N LEU A 38 -11.33 1.34 13.67
CA LEU A 38 -11.34 2.34 12.60
C LEU A 38 -10.64 1.84 11.34
N ARG A 39 -9.51 1.13 11.50
CA ARG A 39 -8.80 0.49 10.39
C ARG A 39 -9.68 -0.55 9.69
N SER A 40 -10.35 -1.41 10.45
CA SER A 40 -11.27 -2.40 9.88
C SER A 40 -12.38 -1.73 9.07
N LYS A 41 -13.03 -0.70 9.62
CA LYS A 41 -14.08 0.05 8.92
C LYS A 41 -13.57 0.73 7.64
N LEU A 42 -12.34 1.29 7.68
CA LEU A 42 -11.71 1.88 6.50
C LEU A 42 -11.48 0.83 5.41
N PHE A 43 -10.93 -0.33 5.79
CA PHE A 43 -10.66 -1.41 4.86
C PHE A 43 -11.94 -1.97 4.24
N ASP A 44 -12.98 -2.19 5.05
CA ASP A 44 -14.29 -2.63 4.56
C ASP A 44 -14.85 -1.63 3.55
N TRP A 45 -14.75 -0.32 3.84
CA TRP A 45 -15.20 0.72 2.93
C TRP A 45 -14.37 0.77 1.64
N MET A 46 -13.04 0.66 1.73
CA MET A 46 -12.16 0.64 0.54
C MET A 46 -12.46 -0.57 -0.36
N ILE A 47 -12.75 -1.73 0.23
CA ILE A 47 -13.12 -2.94 -0.51
C ILE A 47 -14.51 -2.75 -1.16
N GLU A 48 -15.49 -2.24 -0.41
CA GLU A 48 -16.86 -2.04 -0.90
C GLU A 48 -16.92 -1.02 -2.05
N THR A 49 -16.08 0.00 -1.99
CA THR A 49 -16.03 1.06 -3.02
C THR A 49 -15.05 0.76 -4.15
N GLU A 50 -14.26 -0.33 -4.05
CA GLU A 50 -13.17 -0.64 -4.99
C GLU A 50 -12.27 0.59 -5.22
N ASP A 51 -11.71 1.13 -4.12
CA ASP A 51 -10.97 2.39 -4.12
C ASP A 51 -9.72 2.34 -5.02
N LEU A 52 -9.83 2.90 -6.23
CA LEU A 52 -8.74 2.93 -7.21
C LEU A 52 -7.48 3.67 -6.73
N GLY A 53 -7.54 4.40 -5.61
CA GLY A 53 -6.36 5.03 -4.99
C GLY A 53 -5.28 4.05 -4.55
N LEU A 54 -5.59 2.75 -4.47
CA LEU A 54 -4.61 1.68 -4.23
C LEU A 54 -3.87 1.20 -5.49
N ILE A 55 -4.27 1.66 -6.67
CA ILE A 55 -3.66 1.26 -7.94
C ILE A 55 -2.86 2.46 -8.48
N ASP A 56 -1.59 2.25 -8.79
CA ASP A 56 -0.75 3.28 -9.40
C ASP A 56 -1.36 3.81 -10.70
N GLU A 57 -1.22 5.12 -10.97
CA GLU A 57 -1.86 5.77 -12.11
C GLU A 57 -1.45 5.15 -13.46
N THR A 58 -0.19 4.73 -13.60
CA THR A 58 0.30 4.07 -14.81
C THR A 58 -0.39 2.72 -15.00
N GLU A 59 -0.57 1.98 -13.92
CA GLU A 59 -1.27 0.71 -13.92
C GLU A 59 -2.77 0.89 -14.24
N ILE A 60 -3.39 1.96 -13.73
CA ILE A 60 -4.77 2.32 -14.09
C ILE A 60 -4.89 2.53 -15.60
N ILE A 61 -3.96 3.28 -16.21
CA ILE A 61 -3.97 3.56 -17.65
C ILE A 61 -3.83 2.27 -18.46
N VAL A 62 -2.90 1.39 -18.07
CA VAL A 62 -2.68 0.10 -18.75
C VAL A 62 -3.93 -0.77 -18.67
N ARG A 63 -4.52 -0.94 -17.49
CA ARG A 63 -5.75 -1.72 -17.28
C ARG A 63 -6.94 -1.10 -18.02
N ALA A 64 -7.11 0.22 -17.95
CA ALA A 64 -8.17 0.93 -18.67
C ALA A 64 -8.12 0.69 -20.18
N SER A 65 -6.93 0.64 -20.75
CA SER A 65 -6.74 0.40 -22.19
C SER A 65 -7.32 -0.95 -22.63
N ALA A 66 -7.26 -1.97 -21.77
CA ALA A 66 -7.84 -3.29 -22.04
C ALA A 66 -9.39 -3.28 -22.05
N TYR A 67 -10.00 -2.29 -21.40
CA TYR A 67 -11.46 -2.17 -21.25
C TYR A 67 -12.06 -0.92 -21.96
N GLY A 68 -11.39 -0.40 -22.98
CA GLY A 68 -11.88 0.74 -23.74
C GLY A 68 -11.67 2.11 -23.11
N GLY A 69 -10.79 2.21 -22.10
CA GLY A 69 -10.36 3.48 -21.52
C GLY A 69 -11.28 4.05 -20.44
N ILE A 70 -12.16 3.25 -19.84
CA ILE A 70 -13.10 3.70 -18.79
C ILE A 70 -12.62 3.23 -17.42
N ASN A 71 -12.24 4.17 -16.55
CA ASN A 71 -11.74 3.87 -15.19
C ASN A 71 -12.74 3.05 -14.35
N ARG A 72 -14.03 3.23 -14.54
CA ARG A 72 -15.08 2.47 -13.84
C ARG A 72 -14.99 0.96 -14.10
N GLU A 73 -14.63 0.58 -15.31
CA GLU A 73 -14.51 -0.84 -15.69
C GLU A 73 -13.32 -1.50 -14.98
N ILE A 74 -12.30 -0.73 -14.58
CA ILE A 74 -11.14 -1.25 -13.84
C ILE A 74 -11.55 -1.76 -12.47
N GLY A 75 -12.37 -0.98 -11.72
CA GLY A 75 -12.88 -1.41 -10.42
C GLY A 75 -13.67 -2.72 -10.53
N ILE A 76 -14.58 -2.81 -11.50
CA ILE A 76 -15.40 -4.00 -11.73
C ILE A 76 -14.55 -5.24 -12.05
N HIS A 77 -13.40 -5.06 -12.71
CA HIS A 77 -12.51 -6.15 -13.13
C HIS A 77 -11.26 -6.31 -12.28
N CYS A 78 -11.10 -5.53 -11.20
CA CYS A 78 -10.01 -5.71 -10.25
C CYS A 78 -10.31 -6.89 -9.32
N THR A 79 -10.01 -8.10 -9.78
CA THR A 79 -10.36 -9.34 -9.07
C THR A 79 -9.60 -9.54 -7.76
N ASN A 80 -8.49 -8.82 -7.54
CA ASN A 80 -7.60 -8.99 -6.40
C ASN A 80 -7.54 -7.78 -5.46
N PHE A 81 -8.58 -6.95 -5.41
CA PHE A 81 -8.55 -5.70 -4.65
C PHE A 81 -8.21 -5.92 -3.17
N SER A 82 -8.84 -6.90 -2.50
CA SER A 82 -8.52 -7.24 -1.11
C SER A 82 -7.05 -7.62 -0.93
N ARG A 83 -6.47 -8.36 -1.90
CA ARG A 83 -5.06 -8.76 -1.85
C ARG A 83 -4.11 -7.56 -2.06
N ILE A 84 -4.48 -6.60 -2.90
CA ILE A 84 -3.73 -5.35 -3.08
C ILE A 84 -3.72 -4.58 -1.75
N LEU A 85 -4.88 -4.37 -1.13
CA LEU A 85 -5.02 -3.70 0.16
C LEU A 85 -4.24 -4.40 1.27
N GLU A 86 -4.36 -5.73 1.39
CA GLU A 86 -3.58 -6.52 2.34
C GLU A 86 -2.08 -6.32 2.14
N THR A 87 -1.62 -6.25 0.88
CA THR A 87 -0.20 -6.07 0.58
C THR A 87 0.27 -4.67 0.99
N ALA A 88 -0.52 -3.65 0.72
CA ALA A 88 -0.23 -2.29 1.17
C ALA A 88 -0.15 -2.20 2.70
N ASP A 89 -1.04 -2.89 3.43
CA ASP A 89 -1.03 -2.90 4.90
C ASP A 89 0.16 -3.66 5.50
N LEU A 90 0.73 -4.64 4.80
CA LEU A 90 1.90 -5.39 5.29
C LEU A 90 3.10 -4.48 5.61
N ALA A 91 3.23 -3.35 4.91
CA ALA A 91 4.29 -2.37 5.16
C ALA A 91 4.24 -1.82 6.60
N ARG A 92 3.06 -1.70 7.19
CA ARG A 92 2.85 -1.24 8.57
C ARG A 92 3.37 -2.24 9.62
N LEU A 93 3.41 -3.52 9.29
CA LEU A 93 3.70 -4.61 10.23
C LEU A 93 5.20 -4.81 10.50
N GLY A 94 6.06 -3.97 9.94
CA GLY A 94 7.51 -4.05 10.18
C GLY A 94 8.11 -5.36 9.68
N VAL A 95 9.06 -5.90 10.46
CA VAL A 95 9.79 -7.14 10.11
C VAL A 95 8.85 -8.33 9.85
N VAL A 96 7.69 -8.37 10.52
CA VAL A 96 6.70 -9.44 10.31
C VAL A 96 6.11 -9.37 8.90
N GLY A 97 5.79 -8.17 8.41
CA GLY A 97 5.28 -7.96 7.06
C GLY A 97 6.33 -8.19 5.97
N GLN A 98 7.60 -7.90 6.26
CA GLN A 98 8.68 -7.99 5.28
C GLN A 98 8.78 -9.36 4.60
N LYS A 99 8.67 -10.44 5.37
CA LYS A 99 8.74 -11.82 4.82
C LYS A 99 7.62 -12.08 3.81
N GLU A 100 6.42 -11.65 4.11
CA GLU A 100 5.27 -11.80 3.21
C GLU A 100 5.41 -10.90 1.99
N LEU A 101 5.87 -9.66 2.15
CA LEU A 101 6.13 -8.75 1.04
C LEU A 101 7.14 -9.34 0.04
N ILE A 102 8.22 -9.99 0.51
CA ILE A 102 9.17 -10.67 -0.36
C ILE A 102 8.49 -11.76 -1.20
N THR A 103 7.56 -12.51 -0.60
CA THR A 103 6.79 -13.52 -1.33
C THR A 103 5.89 -12.89 -2.40
N ARG A 104 5.33 -11.72 -2.10
CA ARG A 104 4.42 -11.00 -3.00
C ARG A 104 5.12 -10.29 -4.17
N LEU A 105 6.45 -10.22 -4.20
CA LEU A 105 7.21 -9.76 -5.38
C LEU A 105 7.00 -10.66 -6.61
N GLU A 106 6.54 -11.90 -6.44
CA GLU A 106 6.26 -12.85 -7.52
C GLU A 106 4.75 -13.02 -7.77
N ASP A 107 3.92 -12.13 -7.25
CA ASP A 107 2.47 -12.22 -7.46
C ASP A 107 2.11 -12.00 -8.94
N SER A 108 1.07 -12.66 -9.40
CA SER A 108 0.57 -12.52 -10.77
C SER A 108 0.00 -11.12 -11.05
N ASP A 109 -0.52 -10.43 -10.03
CA ASP A 109 -1.06 -9.08 -10.14
C ASP A 109 0.04 -8.02 -9.93
N SER A 110 0.27 -7.18 -10.94
CA SER A 110 1.26 -6.10 -10.91
C SER A 110 1.04 -5.09 -9.79
N ALA A 111 -0.21 -4.79 -9.41
CA ALA A 111 -0.48 -3.88 -8.30
C ALA A 111 -0.09 -4.50 -6.95
N VAL A 112 -0.20 -5.82 -6.81
CA VAL A 112 0.33 -6.53 -5.62
C VAL A 112 1.85 -6.46 -5.60
N ARG A 113 2.54 -6.70 -6.72
CA ARG A 113 4.00 -6.58 -6.82
C ARG A 113 4.47 -5.15 -6.54
N TYR A 114 3.75 -4.13 -7.07
CA TYR A 114 4.02 -2.72 -6.81
C TYR A 114 4.01 -2.40 -5.30
N TRP A 115 2.96 -2.80 -4.59
CA TRP A 115 2.87 -2.58 -3.15
C TRP A 115 3.88 -3.41 -2.36
N ALA A 116 4.28 -4.57 -2.87
CA ALA A 116 5.34 -5.36 -2.26
C ALA A 116 6.70 -4.63 -2.32
N VAL A 117 7.07 -4.08 -3.48
CA VAL A 117 8.28 -3.27 -3.63
C VAL A 117 8.22 -2.02 -2.78
N THR A 118 7.13 -1.24 -2.87
CA THR A 118 6.91 0.00 -2.11
C THR A 118 6.95 -0.26 -0.60
N GLY A 119 6.31 -1.33 -0.14
CA GLY A 119 6.34 -1.71 1.26
C GLY A 119 7.75 -2.08 1.74
N LEU A 120 8.49 -2.83 0.93
CA LEU A 120 9.87 -3.18 1.24
C LEU A 120 10.78 -1.95 1.31
N SER A 121 10.66 -0.96 0.41
CA SER A 121 11.50 0.26 0.43
C SER A 121 11.38 1.07 1.72
N SER A 122 10.39 0.78 2.57
CA SER A 122 10.24 1.40 3.90
C SER A 122 11.17 0.85 4.98
N TYR A 123 11.91 -0.22 4.71
CA TYR A 123 12.78 -0.89 5.68
C TYR A 123 14.26 -0.79 5.35
N GLN A 124 15.09 -1.14 6.35
CA GLN A 124 16.51 -1.44 6.09
C GLN A 124 16.62 -2.90 5.61
N PHE A 125 17.33 -3.10 4.50
CA PHE A 125 17.39 -4.39 3.83
C PHE A 125 18.66 -5.16 4.12
N ASP A 126 18.53 -6.48 4.17
CA ASP A 126 19.66 -7.38 3.94
C ASP A 126 19.97 -7.51 2.44
N SER A 127 21.12 -8.03 2.10
CA SER A 127 21.56 -8.21 0.71
C SER A 127 20.62 -9.13 -0.10
N HIS A 128 19.93 -10.05 0.57
CA HIS A 128 18.98 -10.95 -0.07
C HIS A 128 17.75 -10.17 -0.55
N THR A 129 17.16 -9.35 0.32
CA THR A 129 16.01 -8.53 -0.02
C THR A 129 16.33 -7.52 -1.12
N ILE A 130 17.52 -6.88 -1.06
CA ILE A 130 17.99 -5.98 -2.12
C ILE A 130 18.03 -6.71 -3.47
N ASN A 131 18.63 -7.91 -3.53
CA ASN A 131 18.70 -8.67 -4.76
C ASN A 131 17.31 -9.02 -5.32
N ARG A 132 16.32 -9.29 -4.44
CA ARG A 132 14.95 -9.56 -4.87
C ARG A 132 14.28 -8.31 -5.47
N ILE A 133 14.48 -7.13 -4.86
CA ILE A 133 13.97 -5.87 -5.41
C ILE A 133 14.65 -5.53 -6.73
N LEU A 134 15.96 -5.74 -6.84
CA LEU A 134 16.70 -5.48 -8.10
C LEU A 134 16.18 -6.31 -9.28
N LEU A 135 15.63 -7.51 -9.05
CA LEU A 135 14.99 -8.28 -10.12
C LEU A 135 13.71 -7.61 -10.63
N CYS A 136 13.04 -6.80 -9.81
CA CYS A 136 11.85 -6.07 -10.21
C CYS A 136 12.15 -4.87 -11.12
N LEU A 137 13.41 -4.48 -11.31
CA LEU A 137 13.80 -3.46 -12.32
C LEU A 137 13.45 -3.90 -13.74
N ASP A 138 13.42 -5.20 -14.01
CA ASP A 138 13.07 -5.80 -15.29
C ASP A 138 11.62 -6.33 -15.33
N ASP A 139 10.75 -5.85 -14.39
CA ASP A 139 9.34 -6.25 -14.36
C ASP A 139 8.60 -5.77 -15.61
N ASP A 140 7.65 -6.55 -16.09
CA ASP A 140 6.81 -6.21 -17.26
C ASP A 140 5.83 -5.05 -16.97
N SER A 141 5.55 -4.74 -15.70
CA SER A 141 4.81 -3.55 -15.28
C SER A 141 5.75 -2.37 -15.07
N ILE A 142 5.48 -1.27 -15.75
CA ILE A 142 6.21 0.00 -15.60
C ILE A 142 6.13 0.51 -14.16
N SER A 143 4.97 0.40 -13.51
CA SER A 143 4.80 0.83 -12.12
C SER A 143 5.71 0.07 -11.17
N VAL A 144 5.85 -1.25 -11.36
CA VAL A 144 6.72 -2.09 -10.53
C VAL A 144 8.18 -1.76 -10.75
N SER A 145 8.62 -1.64 -12.02
CA SER A 145 10.01 -1.32 -12.33
C SER A 145 10.42 0.07 -11.84
N LEU A 146 9.54 1.07 -11.91
CA LEU A 146 9.79 2.40 -11.35
C LEU A 146 9.88 2.35 -9.82
N ALA A 147 8.95 1.67 -9.15
CA ALA A 147 9.01 1.52 -7.69
C ALA A 147 10.28 0.81 -7.21
N ALA A 148 10.84 -0.09 -8.02
CA ALA A 148 12.09 -0.78 -7.71
C ALA A 148 13.35 0.09 -7.92
N ALA A 149 13.23 1.18 -8.69
CA ALA A 149 14.32 2.11 -8.97
C ALA A 149 14.44 3.26 -7.95
N ASP A 150 13.37 3.54 -7.19
CA ASP A 150 13.32 4.56 -6.13
C ASP A 150 13.96 4.07 -4.83
#